data_468ab7a3817a849b17fcd82fd05161f2
#
_entry.id   468ab7a3817a849b17fcd82fd05161f2
#
_cell.length_a   1.000
_cell.length_b   1.000
_cell.length_c   1.000
_cell.angle_alpha   90.00
_cell.angle_beta   90.00
_cell.angle_gamma   90.00
#
_symmetry.space_group_name_H-M   'P 1'
#
loop_
_entity.id
_entity.type
_entity.pdbx_description
1 polymer ?
#
loop_
_entity_poly.entity_id
_entity_poly.type
_entity_poly.pdbx_seq_one_letter_code
_entity_poly.pdbx_strand_id
1 'polypeptide(L)'
;MRKWLIWFLTAALLIGLTALAETAGDGAASSENGAAGESADGGAEESASPAKAYVLVSTATQSGWLPLPEEGEVSYPLKQVLPDGTEAVNVIHLSEDGVYMEDSTCANHDCVEQGEVTLDNRKERILGNMIICLPNQVSLQLYTPEEILDLYKEE
;
A
#
# COMPACT_ATOMS: atom_id res chain seq x y z
N MET A 1 29.75 6.73 25.04
CA MET A 1 30.76 7.48 24.26
C MET A 1 31.32 6.58 23.17
N ARG A 2 30.77 6.64 21.97
CA ARG A 2 31.48 6.21 20.74
C ARG A 2 30.85 6.93 19.55
N LYS A 3 31.54 7.95 19.10
CA LYS A 3 31.31 8.74 17.90
C LYS A 3 31.60 7.87 16.69
N TRP A 4 30.70 7.80 15.72
CA TRP A 4 31.02 7.34 14.37
C TRP A 4 30.90 8.49 13.41
N LEU A 5 32.03 8.74 12.76
CA LEU A 5 32.29 9.81 11.83
C LEU A 5 31.52 9.61 10.50
N ILE A 6 31.06 10.73 10.04
CA ILE A 6 30.58 11.06 8.70
C ILE A 6 31.71 10.83 7.68
N TRP A 7 31.41 10.10 6.62
CA TRP A 7 32.22 10.13 5.40
C TRP A 7 31.33 10.61 4.25
N PHE A 8 31.54 11.87 3.89
CA PHE A 8 31.15 12.44 2.61
C PHE A 8 32.15 12.00 1.55
N LEU A 9 31.69 11.50 0.43
CA LEU A 9 32.48 11.41 -0.78
C LEU A 9 31.64 11.90 -1.97
N THR A 10 31.87 13.15 -2.29
CA THR A 10 31.53 13.83 -3.53
C THR A 10 32.32 13.20 -4.68
N ALA A 11 31.65 12.81 -5.75
CA ALA A 11 32.27 12.66 -7.06
C ALA A 11 31.36 13.27 -8.11
N ALA A 12 31.67 14.51 -8.46
CA ALA A 12 31.23 15.14 -9.70
C ALA A 12 32.13 14.62 -10.82
N LEU A 13 31.55 14.20 -11.93
CA LEU A 13 32.26 14.25 -13.22
C LEU A 13 31.31 14.54 -14.35
N LEU A 14 31.69 15.57 -15.04
CA LEU A 14 31.20 16.26 -16.19
C LEU A 14 31.35 15.46 -17.51
N ILE A 15 30.59 15.91 -18.52
CA ILE A 15 30.91 16.03 -19.95
C ILE A 15 30.32 14.98 -20.88
N GLY A 16 29.54 15.52 -21.83
CA GLY A 16 29.23 14.84 -23.09
C GLY A 16 28.10 15.51 -23.87
N LEU A 17 28.32 16.73 -24.30
CA LEU A 17 27.50 17.46 -25.30
C LEU A 17 27.87 16.97 -26.70
N THR A 18 26.95 16.37 -27.46
CA THR A 18 27.02 16.33 -28.92
C THR A 18 25.65 16.54 -29.53
N ALA A 19 25.63 17.53 -30.40
CA ALA A 19 24.48 18.07 -31.13
C ALA A 19 24.32 17.38 -32.50
N LEU A 20 23.09 17.54 -33.05
CA LEU A 20 22.70 17.63 -34.46
C LEU A 20 22.54 16.33 -35.29
N ALA A 21 21.31 16.07 -35.72
CA ALA A 21 20.92 16.18 -37.13
C ALA A 21 19.40 16.03 -37.29
N GLU A 22 18.80 17.01 -37.91
CA GLU A 22 17.43 17.03 -38.45
C GLU A 22 17.30 16.10 -39.62
N THR A 23 16.17 15.35 -39.72
CA THR A 23 15.53 15.09 -41.02
C THR A 23 14.04 15.02 -40.83
N ALA A 24 13.35 15.87 -41.56
CA ALA A 24 11.91 15.89 -41.74
C ALA A 24 11.41 14.63 -42.48
N GLY A 25 10.24 14.14 -42.06
CA GLY A 25 9.51 13.06 -42.75
C GLY A 25 8.05 13.09 -42.32
N ASP A 26 7.24 13.68 -43.17
CA ASP A 26 5.79 13.77 -43.15
C ASP A 26 5.12 12.39 -43.20
N GLY A 27 3.98 12.18 -42.48
CA GLY A 27 3.22 10.92 -42.63
C GLY A 27 2.14 10.74 -41.56
N ALA A 28 0.92 11.01 -41.95
CA ALA A 28 -0.35 11.01 -41.23
C ALA A 28 -0.74 9.75 -40.43
N ALA A 29 -1.49 10.00 -39.37
CA ALA A 29 -2.67 9.31 -38.82
C ALA A 29 -2.54 7.83 -38.38
N SER A 30 -2.69 7.58 -37.08
CA SER A 30 -3.84 6.86 -36.48
C SER A 30 -3.71 6.76 -34.96
N SER A 31 -4.73 7.17 -34.29
CA SER A 31 -5.21 6.85 -32.97
C SER A 31 -4.86 5.44 -32.49
N GLU A 32 -4.24 5.33 -31.30
CA GLU A 32 -4.60 4.27 -30.35
C GLU A 32 -4.11 4.65 -28.94
N ASN A 33 -5.07 4.66 -28.02
CA ASN A 33 -4.92 4.86 -26.58
C ASN A 33 -3.99 3.82 -25.96
N GLY A 34 -2.84 4.25 -25.50
CA GLY A 34 -1.99 3.52 -24.58
C GLY A 34 -2.03 4.22 -23.22
N ALA A 35 -2.83 3.73 -22.30
CA ALA A 35 -2.82 4.19 -20.93
C ALA A 35 -1.48 3.85 -20.29
N ALA A 36 -0.63 4.85 -20.15
CA ALA A 36 0.58 4.78 -19.33
C ALA A 36 0.15 4.69 -17.86
N GLY A 37 0.52 3.59 -17.21
CA GLY A 37 0.39 3.44 -15.77
C GLY A 37 1.27 4.45 -15.07
N GLU A 38 0.63 5.40 -14.45
CA GLU A 38 1.25 6.41 -13.59
C GLU A 38 1.59 5.76 -12.26
N SER A 39 2.88 5.61 -12.01
CA SER A 39 3.41 5.27 -10.70
C SER A 39 3.09 6.44 -9.76
N ALA A 40 2.12 6.26 -8.88
CA ALA A 40 1.86 7.21 -7.81
C ALA A 40 3.02 7.15 -6.81
N ASP A 41 4.01 8.00 -7.01
CA ASP A 41 4.94 8.45 -5.97
C ASP A 41 4.13 9.35 -5.02
N GLY A 42 3.65 8.77 -3.95
CA GLY A 42 2.83 9.42 -2.94
C GLY A 42 3.66 10.09 -1.86
N GLY A 43 4.39 11.14 -2.21
CA GLY A 43 4.88 12.10 -1.22
C GLY A 43 3.78 13.09 -0.88
N ALA A 44 3.02 12.85 0.16
CA ALA A 44 2.13 13.82 0.76
C ALA A 44 2.46 13.96 2.25
N GLU A 45 3.39 14.87 2.56
CA GLU A 45 3.44 15.51 3.86
C GLU A 45 2.38 16.61 3.87
N GLU A 46 1.13 16.23 4.04
CA GLU A 46 0.08 17.14 4.44
C GLU A 46 -0.14 16.95 5.94
N SER A 47 -0.09 18.05 6.67
CA SER A 47 -0.39 18.15 8.10
C SER A 47 -1.85 17.75 8.35
N ALA A 48 -2.15 16.49 8.18
CA ALA A 48 -3.44 15.90 8.50
C ALA A 48 -3.51 15.66 10.01
N SER A 49 -4.65 15.96 10.59
CA SER A 49 -5.06 15.44 11.90
C SER A 49 -4.81 13.92 11.93
N PRO A 50 -4.34 13.35 13.06
CA PRO A 50 -4.11 11.91 13.09
C PRO A 50 -5.43 11.18 12.79
N ALA A 51 -5.39 10.23 11.87
CA ALA A 51 -6.54 9.42 11.52
C ALA A 51 -7.11 8.71 12.76
N LYS A 52 -8.42 8.48 12.79
CA LYS A 52 -9.15 7.81 13.87
C LYS A 52 -8.59 6.41 14.18
N ALA A 53 -8.17 5.70 13.14
CA ALA A 53 -7.52 4.41 13.23
C ALA A 53 -6.68 4.12 11.98
N TYR A 54 -5.89 3.06 12.04
CA TYR A 54 -5.00 2.62 10.98
C TYR A 54 -5.15 1.12 10.76
N VAL A 55 -4.99 0.70 9.52
CA VAL A 55 -4.94 -0.72 9.15
C VAL A 55 -3.50 -1.10 8.84
N LEU A 56 -2.95 -2.03 9.61
CA LEU A 56 -1.70 -2.70 9.26
C LEU A 56 -2.00 -3.73 8.17
N VAL A 57 -1.49 -3.48 6.98
CA VAL A 57 -1.53 -4.42 5.87
C VAL A 57 -0.21 -5.17 5.84
N SER A 58 -0.25 -6.49 5.99
CA SER A 58 0.93 -7.34 5.92
C SER A 58 0.79 -8.35 4.78
N THR A 59 1.88 -8.52 4.04
CA THR A 59 2.04 -9.50 2.97
C THR A 59 3.20 -10.44 3.29
N ALA A 60 3.49 -11.39 2.42
CA ALA A 60 4.63 -12.29 2.58
C ALA A 60 5.99 -11.57 2.70
N THR A 61 6.12 -10.37 2.13
CA THR A 61 7.42 -9.69 1.96
C THR A 61 7.49 -8.30 2.59
N GLN A 62 6.36 -7.70 2.91
CA GLN A 62 6.32 -6.32 3.42
C GLN A 62 5.08 -6.06 4.26
N SER A 63 5.13 -5.01 5.05
CA SER A 63 3.98 -4.48 5.77
C SER A 63 3.95 -2.96 5.69
N GLY A 64 2.77 -2.39 5.83
CA GLY A 64 2.56 -0.95 5.79
C GLY A 64 1.26 -0.55 6.48
N TRP A 65 1.15 0.73 6.81
CA TRP A 65 -0.02 1.30 7.47
C TRP A 65 -0.87 2.08 6.48
N LEU A 66 -2.18 1.86 6.50
CA LEU A 66 -3.18 2.66 5.79
C LEU A 66 -4.05 3.38 6.83
N PRO A 67 -4.16 4.71 6.79
CA PRO A 67 -5.10 5.43 7.64
C PRO A 67 -6.54 5.16 7.18
N LEU A 68 -7.49 5.07 8.10
CA LEU A 68 -8.91 5.13 7.74
C LEU A 68 -9.23 6.53 7.18
N PRO A 69 -10.10 6.63 6.17
CA PRO A 69 -10.54 7.93 5.66
C PRO A 69 -11.30 8.72 6.75
N GLU A 70 -11.16 10.04 6.74
CA GLU A 70 -11.91 10.91 7.65
C GLU A 70 -13.39 10.97 7.27
N GLU A 71 -13.68 10.90 5.97
CA GLU A 71 -15.03 10.90 5.40
C GLU A 71 -15.07 9.95 4.20
N GLY A 72 -16.19 9.23 4.06
CA GLY A 72 -16.47 8.37 2.93
C GLY A 72 -15.76 7.02 2.98
N GLU A 73 -15.50 6.46 1.81
CA GLU A 73 -14.96 5.12 1.63
C GLU A 73 -13.90 5.11 0.52
N VAL A 74 -12.93 4.21 0.62
CA VAL A 74 -11.87 4.08 -0.37
C VAL A 74 -11.47 2.63 -0.56
N SER A 75 -11.24 2.21 -1.82
CA SER A 75 -10.77 0.86 -2.15
C SER A 75 -9.34 0.90 -2.66
N TYR A 76 -8.49 0.02 -2.11
CA TYR A 76 -7.08 -0.14 -2.48
C TYR A 76 -6.85 -1.51 -3.10
N PRO A 77 -6.53 -1.60 -4.40
CA PRO A 77 -6.10 -2.85 -5.01
C PRO A 77 -4.65 -3.17 -4.64
N LEU A 78 -4.46 -4.19 -3.82
CA LEU A 78 -3.15 -4.73 -3.46
C LEU A 78 -2.78 -5.83 -4.44
N LYS A 79 -1.78 -5.58 -5.28
CA LYS A 79 -1.23 -6.55 -6.23
C LYS A 79 0.13 -7.03 -5.75
N GLN A 80 0.34 -8.33 -5.82
CA GLN A 80 1.62 -8.94 -5.42
C GLN A 80 1.91 -10.19 -6.26
N VAL A 81 3.19 -10.58 -6.30
CA VAL A 81 3.63 -11.86 -6.86
C VAL A 81 4.02 -12.73 -5.69
N LEU A 82 3.37 -13.88 -5.56
CA LEU A 82 3.66 -14.85 -4.51
C LEU A 82 5.00 -15.57 -4.76
N PRO A 83 5.59 -16.23 -3.75
CA PRO A 83 6.87 -16.93 -3.90
C PRO A 83 6.90 -18.02 -4.99
N ASP A 84 5.73 -18.55 -5.35
CA ASP A 84 5.58 -19.53 -6.43
C ASP A 84 5.43 -18.91 -7.83
N GLY A 85 5.48 -17.56 -7.92
CA GLY A 85 5.30 -16.80 -9.15
C GLY A 85 3.84 -16.49 -9.51
N THR A 86 2.88 -16.89 -8.69
CA THR A 86 1.46 -16.58 -8.91
C THR A 86 1.17 -15.11 -8.64
N GLU A 87 0.43 -14.46 -9.53
CA GLU A 87 -0.10 -13.12 -9.30
C GLU A 87 -1.34 -13.20 -8.39
N ALA A 88 -1.32 -12.42 -7.31
CA ALA A 88 -2.42 -12.32 -6.37
C ALA A 88 -2.89 -10.87 -6.28
N VAL A 89 -4.20 -10.69 -6.26
CA VAL A 89 -4.85 -9.39 -6.09
C VAL A 89 -5.84 -9.49 -4.93
N ASN A 90 -5.78 -8.53 -4.02
CA ASN A 90 -6.77 -8.33 -2.98
C ASN A 90 -7.26 -6.89 -3.06
N VAL A 91 -8.55 -6.65 -3.01
CA VAL A 91 -9.12 -5.31 -2.92
C VAL A 91 -9.50 -5.05 -1.47
N ILE A 92 -8.83 -4.08 -0.87
CA ILE A 92 -9.03 -3.68 0.52
C ILE A 92 -9.94 -2.46 0.52
N HIS A 93 -11.08 -2.56 1.18
CA HIS A 93 -12.01 -1.45 1.34
C HIS A 93 -11.90 -0.86 2.74
N LEU A 94 -11.72 0.45 2.82
CA LEU A 94 -11.68 1.22 4.06
C LEU A 94 -12.90 2.13 4.14
N SER A 95 -13.58 2.12 5.27
CA SER A 95 -14.62 3.06 5.68
C SER A 95 -14.10 3.97 6.79
N GLU A 96 -14.89 4.96 7.21
CA GLU A 96 -14.57 5.83 8.35
C GLU A 96 -14.30 5.07 9.66
N ASP A 97 -14.88 3.89 9.81
CA ASP A 97 -14.88 3.11 11.05
C ASP A 97 -14.23 1.73 10.95
N GLY A 98 -13.94 1.27 9.73
CA GLY A 98 -13.55 -0.11 9.55
C GLY A 98 -12.85 -0.46 8.25
N VAL A 99 -12.61 -1.76 8.10
CA VAL A 99 -11.94 -2.36 6.94
C VAL A 99 -12.57 -3.71 6.62
N TYR A 100 -12.69 -4.03 5.33
CA TYR A 100 -13.03 -5.38 4.88
C TYR A 100 -12.29 -5.74 3.58
N MET A 101 -12.26 -7.03 3.28
CA MET A 101 -11.76 -7.51 2.01
C MET A 101 -12.92 -7.48 1.01
N GLU A 102 -12.87 -6.53 0.07
CA GLU A 102 -13.93 -6.33 -0.93
C GLU A 102 -13.90 -7.43 -2.00
N ASP A 103 -12.68 -7.78 -2.45
CA ASP A 103 -12.47 -8.83 -3.46
C ASP A 103 -11.10 -9.48 -3.29
N SER A 104 -10.94 -10.68 -3.84
CA SER A 104 -9.68 -11.42 -3.80
C SER A 104 -9.61 -12.43 -4.93
N THR A 105 -8.42 -12.63 -5.50
CA THR A 105 -8.16 -13.72 -6.47
C THR A 105 -7.93 -15.07 -5.81
N CYS A 106 -8.01 -15.18 -4.49
CA CYS A 106 -7.89 -16.46 -3.80
C CYS A 106 -9.09 -17.39 -4.14
N ALA A 107 -8.80 -18.69 -4.27
CA ALA A 107 -9.77 -19.64 -4.82
C ALA A 107 -11.03 -19.85 -3.96
N ASN A 108 -10.93 -19.66 -2.64
CA ASN A 108 -12.00 -19.94 -1.69
C ASN A 108 -12.79 -18.69 -1.25
N HIS A 109 -12.26 -17.49 -1.48
CA HIS A 109 -12.85 -16.21 -1.07
C HIS A 109 -13.20 -16.08 0.43
N ASP A 110 -12.68 -16.97 1.29
CA ASP A 110 -12.95 -16.93 2.73
C ASP A 110 -12.59 -15.59 3.37
N CYS A 111 -11.59 -14.88 2.84
CA CYS A 111 -11.20 -13.57 3.34
C CYS A 111 -12.28 -12.49 3.10
N VAL A 112 -13.04 -12.60 2.03
CA VAL A 112 -14.18 -11.71 1.72
C VAL A 112 -15.35 -12.02 2.66
N GLU A 113 -15.58 -13.31 2.94
CA GLU A 113 -16.67 -13.77 3.81
C GLU A 113 -16.42 -13.48 5.31
N GLN A 114 -15.20 -13.12 5.72
CA GLN A 114 -14.90 -12.71 7.10
C GLN A 114 -15.64 -11.44 7.50
N GLY A 115 -16.11 -10.65 6.54
CA GLY A 115 -16.87 -9.44 6.76
C GLY A 115 -16.02 -8.30 7.33
N GLU A 116 -16.68 -7.19 7.61
CA GLU A 116 -16.05 -5.96 8.07
C GLU A 116 -15.55 -6.06 9.52
N VAL A 117 -14.34 -5.54 9.75
CA VAL A 117 -13.78 -5.25 11.06
C VAL A 117 -13.96 -3.78 11.32
N THR A 118 -14.70 -3.43 12.37
CA THR A 118 -14.88 -2.05 12.82
C THR A 118 -14.28 -1.84 14.21
N LEU A 119 -14.10 -0.57 14.58
CA LEU A 119 -13.67 -0.21 15.93
C LEU A 119 -14.61 -0.77 17.01
N ASP A 120 -15.90 -0.91 16.70
CA ASP A 120 -16.91 -1.38 17.64
C ASP A 120 -16.97 -2.91 17.73
N ASN A 121 -16.96 -3.62 16.57
CA ASN A 121 -17.20 -5.07 16.55
C ASN A 121 -15.95 -5.94 16.76
N ARG A 122 -14.74 -5.38 16.62
CA ARG A 122 -13.49 -6.15 16.63
C ARG A 122 -13.25 -7.00 17.89
N LYS A 123 -13.84 -6.60 19.03
CA LYS A 123 -13.71 -7.34 20.31
C LYS A 123 -14.62 -8.56 20.37
N GLU A 124 -15.67 -8.61 19.57
CA GLU A 124 -16.66 -9.67 19.54
C GLU A 124 -16.40 -10.69 18.42
N ARG A 125 -15.52 -10.37 17.48
CA ARG A 125 -15.15 -11.21 16.35
C ARG A 125 -14.22 -12.35 16.78
N ILE A 126 -14.33 -13.51 16.14
CA ILE A 126 -13.45 -14.69 16.37
C ILE A 126 -11.99 -14.35 16.09
N LEU A 127 -11.73 -13.60 15.01
CA LEU A 127 -10.38 -13.15 14.62
C LEU A 127 -10.01 -11.79 15.21
N GLY A 128 -10.84 -11.25 16.09
CA GLY A 128 -10.61 -9.97 16.71
C GLY A 128 -10.57 -8.83 15.68
N ASN A 129 -9.51 -8.04 15.72
CA ASN A 129 -9.27 -6.91 14.83
C ASN A 129 -8.68 -7.29 13.44
N MET A 130 -8.77 -8.57 13.04
CA MET A 130 -8.02 -9.10 11.90
C MET A 130 -8.93 -9.69 10.80
N ILE A 131 -8.46 -9.55 9.54
CA ILE A 131 -8.92 -10.30 8.37
C ILE A 131 -7.69 -10.98 7.76
N ILE A 132 -7.81 -12.25 7.37
CA ILE A 132 -6.70 -13.04 6.85
C ILE A 132 -7.09 -13.68 5.52
N CYS A 133 -6.26 -13.48 4.50
CA CYS A 133 -6.27 -14.23 3.25
C CYS A 133 -5.04 -15.14 3.20
N LEU A 134 -5.17 -16.37 3.64
CA LEU A 134 -4.06 -17.33 3.70
C LEU A 134 -3.51 -17.67 2.31
N PRO A 135 -4.34 -17.93 1.28
CA PRO A 135 -3.80 -18.27 -0.04
C PRO A 135 -2.96 -17.13 -0.64
N ASN A 136 -3.38 -15.89 -0.47
CA ASN A 136 -2.67 -14.73 -0.98
C ASN A 136 -1.67 -14.15 0.04
N GLN A 137 -1.52 -14.77 1.23
CA GLN A 137 -0.58 -14.34 2.28
C GLN A 137 -0.75 -12.86 2.67
N VAL A 138 -2.00 -12.43 2.82
CA VAL A 138 -2.36 -11.07 3.23
C VAL A 138 -3.07 -11.11 4.56
N SER A 139 -2.72 -10.20 5.47
CA SER A 139 -3.49 -9.91 6.67
C SER A 139 -3.73 -8.41 6.83
N LEU A 140 -4.92 -8.07 7.29
CA LEU A 140 -5.36 -6.73 7.63
C LEU A 140 -5.63 -6.69 9.12
N GLN A 141 -5.10 -5.70 9.84
CA GLN A 141 -5.33 -5.56 11.29
C GLN A 141 -5.65 -4.10 11.61
N LEU A 142 -6.79 -3.87 12.26
CA LEU A 142 -7.28 -2.54 12.62
C LEU A 142 -6.79 -2.13 14.01
N TYR A 143 -6.11 -1.00 14.11
CA TYR A 143 -5.57 -0.44 15.35
C TYR A 143 -5.95 1.02 15.54
N THR A 144 -6.18 1.42 16.79
CA THR A 144 -6.21 2.83 17.13
C THR A 144 -4.79 3.39 17.29
N PRO A 145 -4.60 4.73 17.24
CA PRO A 145 -3.29 5.35 17.49
C PRO A 145 -2.66 4.93 18.82
N GLU A 146 -3.47 4.79 19.88
CA GLU A 146 -3.01 4.38 21.20
C GLU A 146 -2.46 2.95 21.20
N GLU A 147 -3.17 2.02 20.53
CA GLU A 147 -2.73 0.64 20.42
C GLU A 147 -1.43 0.52 19.61
N ILE A 148 -1.26 1.34 18.57
CA ILE A 148 0.00 1.42 17.81
C ILE A 148 1.15 1.86 18.73
N LEU A 149 0.93 2.89 19.55
CA LEU A 149 1.95 3.35 20.49
C LEU A 149 2.32 2.27 21.52
N ASP A 150 1.37 1.43 21.93
CA ASP A 150 1.64 0.33 22.86
C ASP A 150 2.47 -0.79 22.20
N LEU A 151 2.25 -1.09 20.92
CA LEU A 151 3.09 -2.04 20.16
C LEU A 151 4.58 -1.65 20.16
N TYR A 152 4.90 -0.36 20.09
CA TYR A 152 6.29 0.13 20.09
C TYR A 152 6.91 0.31 21.49
N LYS A 153 6.15 0.15 22.55
CA LYS A 153 6.68 0.22 23.93
C LYS A 153 7.18 -1.14 24.45
N GLU A 154 6.73 -2.21 23.81
CA GLU A 154 7.08 -3.60 24.23
C GLU A 154 8.36 -4.14 23.59
N GLU A 155 9.03 -3.37 22.73
CA GLU A 155 10.34 -3.67 22.16
C GLU A 155 11.48 -3.01 22.99
#